data_c61534176ba88b32262875911c433629
#
_entry.id   c61534176ba88b32262875911c433629
#
_cell.length_a   1.000
_cell.length_b   1.000
_cell.length_c   1.000
_cell.angle_alpha   90.00
_cell.angle_beta   90.00
_cell.angle_gamma   90.00
#
_symmetry.space_group_name_H-M   'P 1'
#
loop_
_entity.id
_entity.type
_entity.pdbx_description
1 polymer ?
#
loop_
_entity_poly.entity_id
_entity_poly.type
_entity_poly.pdbx_seq_one_letter_code
_entity_poly.pdbx_strand_id
1 'polypeptide(L)'
;MIKVVISKNKADEIIGFQVSDHAAKHVCNAVSMLSINAVNSIEVLTNTKCMYDYDGKDYIKFMLDNPDERGEKAGVLLDSLLLGLKHLQELYPTELIITESDVIL
;
A
#
# COMPACT_ATOMS: atom_id res chain seq x y z
N MET A 1 -8.48 5.56 -13.87
CA MET A 1 -7.41 4.58 -13.54
C MET A 1 -6.97 4.77 -12.09
N ILE A 2 -6.95 3.71 -11.33
CA ILE A 2 -6.45 3.74 -9.96
C ILE A 2 -4.93 3.91 -10.00
N LYS A 3 -4.42 4.80 -9.18
CA LYS A 3 -2.97 5.05 -9.06
C LYS A 3 -2.51 4.61 -7.67
N VAL A 4 -1.52 3.72 -7.64
CA VAL A 4 -0.87 3.29 -6.41
C VAL A 4 0.58 3.75 -6.45
N VAL A 5 1.00 4.47 -5.41
CA VAL A 5 2.38 4.89 -5.24
C VAL A 5 2.95 4.12 -4.05
N ILE A 6 4.00 3.37 -4.29
CA ILE A 6 4.72 2.62 -3.26
C ILE A 6 5.90 3.47 -2.80
N SER A 7 5.99 3.73 -1.50
CA SER A 7 7.09 4.50 -0.91
C SER A 7 8.14 3.56 -0.36
N LYS A 8 9.40 3.80 -0.69
CA LYS A 8 10.53 2.97 -0.26
C LYS A 8 11.56 3.80 0.50
N ASN A 9 12.26 3.16 1.42
CA ASN A 9 13.38 3.75 2.14
C ASN A 9 14.70 3.56 1.37
N LYS A 10 15.82 4.00 1.96
CA LYS A 10 17.15 3.91 1.33
C LYS A 10 17.61 2.48 1.12
N ALA A 11 17.08 1.52 1.87
CA ALA A 11 17.37 0.10 1.73
C ALA A 11 16.48 -0.58 0.68
N ASP A 12 15.71 0.19 -0.10
CA ASP A 12 14.76 -0.30 -1.10
C ASP A 12 13.64 -1.15 -0.50
N GLU A 13 13.29 -0.90 0.75
CA GLU A 13 12.21 -1.58 1.45
C GLU A 13 10.93 -0.75 1.41
N ILE A 14 9.79 -1.41 1.21
CA ILE A 14 8.48 -0.74 1.22
C ILE A 14 8.17 -0.29 2.63
N ILE A 15 7.87 1.00 2.80
CA ILE A 15 7.53 1.61 4.08
C ILE A 15 6.19 2.31 4.09
N GLY A 16 5.54 2.41 2.95
CA GLY A 16 4.24 3.03 2.84
C GLY A 16 3.67 2.93 1.45
N PHE A 17 2.45 3.40 1.30
CA PHE A 17 1.78 3.43 0.00
C PHE A 17 0.66 4.46 0.00
N GLN A 18 0.26 4.86 -1.20
CA GLN A 18 -0.87 5.75 -1.41
C GLN A 18 -1.70 5.22 -2.57
N VAL A 19 -3.01 5.16 -2.36
CA VAL A 19 -3.99 4.78 -3.39
C VAL A 19 -4.86 6.00 -3.67
N SER A 20 -5.03 6.33 -4.95
CA SER A 20 -5.88 7.45 -5.36
C SER A 20 -6.59 7.13 -6.67
N ASP A 21 -7.59 7.95 -6.97
CA ASP A 21 -8.46 7.82 -8.14
C ASP A 21 -9.29 6.53 -8.10
N HIS A 22 -9.98 6.25 -9.19
CA HIS A 22 -10.89 5.10 -9.25
C HIS A 22 -10.96 4.52 -10.66
N ALA A 23 -11.51 3.33 -10.74
CA ALA A 23 -11.73 2.59 -11.95
C ALA A 23 -13.06 1.83 -11.82
N ALA A 24 -13.25 0.74 -12.55
CA ALA A 24 -14.43 -0.08 -12.39
C ALA A 24 -14.58 -0.57 -10.94
N LYS A 25 -15.82 -0.66 -10.49
CA LYS A 25 -16.14 -0.94 -9.07
C LYS A 25 -15.46 -2.21 -8.53
N HIS A 26 -15.41 -3.27 -9.33
CA HIS A 26 -14.78 -4.52 -8.90
C HIS A 26 -13.27 -4.39 -8.71
N VAL A 27 -12.61 -3.54 -9.50
CA VAL A 27 -11.18 -3.26 -9.34
C VAL A 27 -10.94 -2.39 -8.10
N CYS A 28 -11.76 -1.35 -7.90
CA CYS A 28 -11.70 -0.52 -6.70
C CYS A 28 -11.89 -1.34 -5.43
N ASN A 29 -12.86 -2.26 -5.42
CA ASN A 29 -13.11 -3.13 -4.27
C ASN A 29 -11.92 -4.03 -3.98
N ALA A 30 -11.31 -4.62 -5.01
CA ALA A 30 -10.16 -5.49 -4.84
C ALA A 30 -8.95 -4.73 -4.26
N VAL A 31 -8.64 -3.55 -4.82
CA VAL A 31 -7.54 -2.71 -4.33
C VAL A 31 -7.79 -2.26 -2.89
N SER A 32 -9.02 -1.81 -2.59
CA SER A 32 -9.38 -1.38 -1.24
C SER A 32 -9.27 -2.50 -0.22
N MET A 33 -9.75 -3.70 -0.55
CA MET A 33 -9.67 -4.83 0.36
C MET A 33 -8.22 -5.23 0.67
N LEU A 34 -7.36 -5.29 -0.35
CA LEU A 34 -5.95 -5.59 -0.15
C LEU A 34 -5.28 -4.52 0.72
N SER A 35 -5.53 -3.25 0.41
CA SER A 35 -4.89 -2.12 1.08
C SER A 35 -5.35 -2.00 2.54
N ILE A 36 -6.65 -2.04 2.79
CA ILE A 36 -7.21 -1.94 4.13
C ILE A 36 -6.80 -3.14 4.98
N ASN A 37 -6.80 -4.34 4.39
CA ASN A 37 -6.35 -5.52 5.11
C ASN A 37 -4.88 -5.41 5.53
N ALA A 38 -4.02 -4.88 4.66
CA ALA A 38 -2.62 -4.68 5.01
C ALA A 38 -2.45 -3.71 6.18
N VAL A 39 -3.16 -2.58 6.16
CA VAL A 39 -3.12 -1.60 7.25
C VAL A 39 -3.61 -2.21 8.56
N ASN A 40 -4.77 -2.86 8.53
CA ASN A 40 -5.35 -3.47 9.72
C ASN A 40 -4.45 -4.59 10.27
N SER A 41 -3.84 -5.37 9.39
CA SER A 41 -2.93 -6.45 9.80
C SER A 41 -1.69 -5.88 10.51
N ILE A 42 -1.12 -4.80 9.98
CA ILE A 42 0.04 -4.17 10.61
C ILE A 42 -0.33 -3.61 11.99
N GLU A 43 -1.48 -2.93 12.11
CA GLU A 43 -1.93 -2.37 13.38
C GLU A 43 -2.24 -3.43 14.42
N VAL A 44 -2.90 -4.52 14.03
CA VAL A 44 -3.39 -5.54 14.97
C VAL A 44 -2.36 -6.62 15.27
N LEU A 45 -1.59 -7.04 14.26
CA LEU A 45 -0.72 -8.21 14.35
C LEU A 45 0.74 -7.86 14.62
N THR A 46 1.10 -6.57 14.59
CA THR A 46 2.46 -6.12 14.84
C THR A 46 2.46 -4.99 15.86
N ASN A 47 3.63 -4.67 16.41
CA ASN A 47 3.80 -3.50 17.28
C ASN A 47 4.35 -2.29 16.52
N THR A 48 4.20 -2.27 15.22
CA THR A 48 4.72 -1.24 14.36
C THR A 48 3.80 -0.02 14.37
N LYS A 49 4.34 1.15 14.63
CA LYS A 49 3.58 2.41 14.61
C LYS A 49 3.50 2.93 13.19
N CYS A 50 2.34 3.44 12.81
CA CYS A 50 2.10 3.94 11.46
C CYS A 50 1.07 5.07 11.47
N MET A 51 1.08 5.83 10.37
CA MET A 51 0.06 6.83 10.07
C MET A 51 -0.84 6.28 8.97
N TYR A 52 -2.13 6.48 9.11
CA TYR A 52 -3.11 5.97 8.17
C TYR A 52 -4.23 6.99 7.97
N ASP A 53 -4.53 7.28 6.71
CA ASP A 53 -5.59 8.19 6.32
C ASP A 53 -6.43 7.54 5.23
N TYR A 54 -7.75 7.55 5.41
CA TYR A 54 -8.71 6.95 4.50
C TYR A 54 -9.96 7.80 4.44
N ASP A 55 -10.35 8.27 3.26
CA ASP A 55 -11.51 9.14 3.08
C ASP A 55 -12.84 8.39 3.00
N GLY A 56 -12.83 7.08 3.13
CA GLY A 56 -14.02 6.24 3.04
C GLY A 56 -14.49 5.92 1.62
N LYS A 57 -13.72 6.35 0.63
CA LYS A 57 -14.06 6.17 -0.80
C LYS A 57 -12.92 5.53 -1.57
N ASP A 58 -12.02 6.34 -2.10
CA ASP A 58 -11.01 5.94 -3.07
C ASP A 58 -9.60 6.45 -2.74
N TYR A 59 -9.42 7.13 -1.61
CA TYR A 59 -8.12 7.62 -1.18
C TYR A 59 -7.66 6.89 0.09
N ILE A 60 -6.48 6.32 0.02
CA ILE A 60 -5.82 5.66 1.16
C ILE A 60 -4.37 6.11 1.17
N LYS A 61 -3.87 6.51 2.33
CA LYS A 61 -2.46 6.81 2.53
C LYS A 61 -1.98 6.13 3.80
N PHE A 62 -0.88 5.42 3.69
CA PHE A 62 -0.27 4.70 4.80
C PHE A 62 1.23 4.92 4.80
N MET A 63 1.81 5.15 5.98
CA MET A 63 3.25 5.31 6.14
C MET A 63 3.67 4.82 7.52
N LEU A 64 4.76 4.06 7.58
CA LEU A 64 5.39 3.71 8.84
C LEU A 64 5.96 4.96 9.50
N ASP A 65 5.82 5.09 10.83
CA ASP A 65 6.35 6.24 11.58
C ASP A 65 7.88 6.29 11.51
N ASN A 66 8.51 5.12 11.54
CA ASN A 66 9.96 5.02 11.45
C ASN A 66 10.37 4.23 10.20
N PRO A 67 10.69 4.92 9.10
CA PRO A 67 11.00 4.26 7.83
C PRO A 67 12.30 3.45 7.84
N ASP A 68 13.21 3.72 8.77
CA ASP A 68 14.46 2.98 8.88
C ASP A 68 14.35 1.71 9.73
N GLU A 69 13.25 1.57 10.47
CA GLU A 69 12.98 0.42 11.34
C GLU A 69 11.66 -0.24 10.96
N ARG A 70 11.61 -0.77 9.76
CA ARG A 70 10.37 -1.37 9.22
C ARG A 70 9.86 -2.54 10.04
N GLY A 71 10.76 -3.33 10.59
CA GLY A 71 10.41 -4.56 11.28
C GLY A 71 10.11 -5.69 10.30
N GLU A 72 10.35 -6.91 10.72
CA GLU A 72 10.18 -8.09 9.87
C GLU A 72 8.71 -8.36 9.55
N LYS A 73 7.83 -8.31 10.55
CA LYS A 73 6.41 -8.61 10.36
C LYS A 73 5.71 -7.59 9.47
N ALA A 74 5.89 -6.31 9.75
CA ALA A 74 5.33 -5.26 8.92
C ALA A 74 5.89 -5.32 7.49
N GLY A 75 7.17 -5.65 7.36
CA GLY A 75 7.82 -5.83 6.08
C GLY A 75 7.17 -6.91 5.22
N VAL A 76 6.93 -8.07 5.80
CA VAL A 76 6.28 -9.18 5.08
C VAL A 76 4.86 -8.78 4.65
N LEU A 77 4.11 -8.10 5.52
CA LEU A 77 2.75 -7.68 5.18
C LEU A 77 2.73 -6.64 4.05
N LEU A 78 3.66 -5.70 4.04
CA LEU A 78 3.78 -4.72 2.96
C LEU A 78 4.24 -5.36 1.65
N ASP A 79 5.19 -6.28 1.71
CA ASP A 79 5.64 -7.02 0.54
C ASP A 79 4.51 -7.89 -0.04
N SER A 80 3.70 -8.50 0.82
CA SER A 80 2.52 -9.28 0.42
C SER A 80 1.48 -8.38 -0.27
N LEU A 81 1.25 -7.18 0.25
CA LEU A 81 0.36 -6.23 -0.39
C LEU A 81 0.82 -5.92 -1.81
N LEU A 82 2.10 -5.64 -2.00
CA LEU A 82 2.63 -5.33 -3.34
C LEU A 82 2.46 -6.50 -4.30
N LEU A 83 2.68 -7.73 -3.85
CA LEU A 83 2.45 -8.92 -4.68
C LEU A 83 1.00 -8.98 -5.16
N GLY A 84 0.04 -8.75 -4.27
CA GLY A 84 -1.38 -8.74 -4.62
C GLY A 84 -1.74 -7.63 -5.59
N LEU A 85 -1.22 -6.43 -5.36
CA LEU A 85 -1.46 -5.29 -6.25
C LEU A 85 -0.87 -5.51 -7.65
N LYS A 86 0.33 -6.09 -7.73
CA LYS A 86 0.94 -6.43 -9.03
C LYS A 86 0.13 -7.47 -9.79
N HIS A 87 -0.44 -8.44 -9.10
CA HIS A 87 -1.32 -9.42 -9.72
C HIS A 87 -2.58 -8.74 -10.29
N LEU A 88 -3.18 -7.81 -9.53
CA LEU A 88 -4.33 -7.04 -10.03
C LEU A 88 -3.95 -6.19 -11.24
N GLN A 89 -2.77 -5.59 -11.26
CA GLN A 89 -2.30 -4.82 -12.40
C GLN A 89 -2.17 -5.68 -13.65
N GLU A 90 -1.71 -6.92 -13.52
CA GLU A 90 -1.64 -7.86 -14.63
C GLU A 90 -3.03 -8.20 -15.18
N LEU A 91 -4.02 -8.36 -14.29
CA LEU A 91 -5.40 -8.66 -14.68
C LEU A 91 -6.11 -7.45 -15.28
N TYR A 92 -5.81 -6.25 -14.80
CA TYR A 92 -6.49 -5.01 -15.17
C TYR A 92 -5.50 -3.90 -15.57
N PRO A 93 -4.70 -4.11 -16.64
CA PRO A 93 -3.59 -3.20 -16.95
C PRO A 93 -4.02 -1.79 -17.35
N THR A 94 -5.29 -1.61 -17.78
CA THR A 94 -5.82 -0.29 -18.15
C THR A 94 -6.54 0.40 -16.99
N GLU A 95 -6.69 -0.25 -15.85
CA GLU A 95 -7.46 0.27 -14.72
C GLU A 95 -6.64 0.50 -13.47
N LEU A 96 -5.41 -0.02 -13.41
CA LEU A 96 -4.53 0.10 -12.25
C LEU A 96 -3.09 0.30 -12.69
N ILE A 97 -2.44 1.33 -12.16
CA ILE A 97 -1.02 1.55 -12.36
C ILE A 97 -0.31 1.67 -11.00
N ILE A 98 0.83 1.00 -10.88
CA ILE A 98 1.67 1.01 -9.70
C ILE A 98 2.99 1.69 -10.04
N THR A 99 3.37 2.69 -9.24
CA THR A 99 4.65 3.38 -9.36
C THR A 99 5.38 3.29 -8.01
N GLU A 100 6.69 3.40 -8.06
CA GLU A 100 7.53 3.38 -6.87
C GLU A 100 8.20 4.74 -6.70
N SER A 101 8.33 5.17 -5.45
CA SER A 101 8.92 6.46 -5.11
C SER A 101 9.83 6.28 -3.90
N ASP A 102 11.03 6.87 -3.97
CA ASP A 102 11.92 6.92 -2.81
C ASP A 102 11.48 8.07 -1.90
N VAL A 103 11.44 7.78 -0.60
CA VAL A 103 11.18 8.81 0.40
C VAL A 103 12.51 9.45 0.76
N ILE A 104 12.63 10.74 0.51
CA ILE A 104 13.78 11.54 0.92
C ILE A 104 13.50 12.04 2.33
N LEU A 105 14.29 11.57 3.26
CA LEU A 105 14.18 11.96 4.67
C LEU A 105 15.25 12.98 5.03
#